data_e6f61ec2c6a21120ddb414d473e3472f
#
_entry.id   e6f61ec2c6a21120ddb414d473e3472f
#
_cell.length_a   1.000
_cell.length_b   1.000
_cell.length_c   1.000
_cell.angle_alpha   90.00
_cell.angle_beta   90.00
_cell.angle_gamma   90.00
#
_symmetry.space_group_name_H-M   'P 1'
#
loop_
_entity.id
_entity.type
_entity.pdbx_description
1 polymer ?
#
loop_
_entity_poly.entity_id
_entity_poly.type
_entity_poly.pdbx_seq_one_letter_code
_entity_poly.pdbx_strand_id
1 'polypeptide(L)'
;NEAEKLEEIKEIIKQEIQNKNTRIVSVILNIDSDINSIDSEIKRLQELKRVKKNTLDRLKSNIKDCMELLGTKKVETVLGNISIRKSAGSLVIED
;
A
#
# COMPACT_ATOMS: atom_id res chain seq x y z
N ASN A 1 -17.53 27.36 -13.83
CA ASN A 1 -16.16 26.82 -13.85
C ASN A 1 -15.61 26.69 -12.43
N GLU A 2 -14.39 26.23 -12.29
CA GLU A 2 -13.77 26.03 -10.97
C GLU A 2 -13.53 27.32 -10.21
N ALA A 3 -13.20 28.40 -10.90
CA ALA A 3 -13.01 29.71 -10.28
C ALA A 3 -14.31 30.24 -9.66
N GLU A 4 -15.42 30.08 -10.36
CA GLU A 4 -16.73 30.49 -9.85
C GLU A 4 -17.14 29.62 -8.63
N LYS A 5 -16.90 28.32 -8.69
CA LYS A 5 -17.17 27.42 -7.57
C LYS A 5 -16.35 27.79 -6.34
N LEU A 6 -15.07 28.13 -6.51
CA LEU A 6 -14.21 28.56 -5.41
C LEU A 6 -14.72 29.86 -4.76
N GLU A 7 -15.20 30.81 -5.57
CA GLU A 7 -15.77 32.06 -5.05
C GLU A 7 -17.07 31.79 -4.29
N GLU A 8 -17.91 30.87 -4.78
CA GLU A 8 -19.12 30.49 -4.06
C GLU A 8 -18.81 29.84 -2.70
N ILE A 9 -17.81 28.97 -2.66
CA ILE A 9 -17.37 28.32 -1.42
C ILE A 9 -16.83 29.36 -0.43
N LYS A 10 -16.01 30.29 -0.91
CA LYS A 10 -15.47 31.37 -0.07
C LYS A 10 -16.58 32.23 0.54
N GLU A 11 -17.62 32.54 -0.24
CA GLU A 11 -18.74 33.32 0.26
C GLU A 11 -19.52 32.57 1.36
N ILE A 12 -19.74 31.28 1.18
CA ILE A 12 -20.37 30.44 2.19
C ILE A 12 -19.54 30.43 3.49
N ILE A 13 -18.24 30.23 3.38
CA ILE A 13 -17.31 30.22 4.52
C ILE A 13 -17.35 31.58 5.24
N LYS A 14 -17.32 32.66 4.48
CA LYS A 14 -17.38 34.02 5.01
C LYS A 14 -18.64 34.25 5.84
N GLN A 15 -19.80 33.83 5.32
CA GLN A 15 -21.07 33.93 6.05
C GLN A 15 -21.08 33.08 7.31
N GLU A 16 -20.51 31.86 7.24
CA GLU A 16 -20.42 31.00 8.42
C GLU A 16 -19.53 31.60 9.52
N ILE A 17 -18.43 32.24 9.12
CA ILE A 17 -17.55 32.93 10.07
C ILE A 17 -18.29 34.11 10.71
N GLN A 18 -18.98 34.92 9.92
CA GLN A 18 -19.74 36.07 10.43
C GLN A 18 -20.84 35.67 11.41
N ASN A 19 -21.48 34.55 11.16
CA ASN A 19 -22.57 34.01 11.97
C ASN A 19 -22.08 33.16 13.15
N LYS A 20 -20.75 32.98 13.28
CA LYS A 20 -20.15 32.13 14.32
C LYS A 20 -20.72 30.70 14.29
N ASN A 21 -20.99 30.20 13.11
CA ASN A 21 -21.56 28.87 12.93
C ASN A 21 -20.46 27.81 13.14
N THR A 22 -20.79 26.74 13.85
CA THR A 22 -19.85 25.65 14.14
C THR A 22 -19.73 24.63 13.01
N ARG A 23 -20.56 24.76 11.97
CA ARG A 23 -20.63 23.77 10.88
C ARG A 23 -19.30 23.60 10.15
N ILE A 24 -18.63 24.71 9.80
CA ILE A 24 -17.35 24.65 9.09
C ILE A 24 -16.24 24.06 9.97
N VAL A 25 -16.26 24.37 11.26
CA VAL A 25 -15.32 23.82 12.24
C VAL A 25 -15.51 22.29 12.33
N SER A 26 -16.77 21.86 12.40
CA SER A 26 -17.12 20.43 12.44
C SER A 26 -16.60 19.69 11.20
N VAL A 27 -16.75 20.26 10.01
CA VAL A 27 -16.25 19.68 8.77
C VAL A 27 -14.73 19.55 8.82
N ILE A 28 -14.02 20.58 9.24
CA ILE A 28 -12.56 20.56 9.36
C ILE A 28 -12.10 19.47 10.32
N LEU A 29 -12.73 19.38 11.49
CA LEU A 29 -12.37 18.37 12.49
C LEU A 29 -12.64 16.95 11.99
N ASN A 30 -13.72 16.75 11.25
CA ASN A 30 -14.05 15.43 10.67
C ASN A 30 -13.03 15.04 9.61
N ILE A 31 -12.65 15.96 8.73
CA ILE A 31 -11.65 15.69 7.69
C ILE A 31 -10.30 15.39 8.34
N ASP A 32 -9.92 16.16 9.34
CA ASP A 32 -8.66 15.94 10.07
C ASP A 32 -8.64 14.57 10.75
N SER A 33 -9.74 14.17 11.36
CA SER A 33 -9.91 12.84 11.96
C SER A 33 -9.80 11.74 10.91
N ASP A 34 -10.41 11.94 9.74
CA ASP A 34 -10.33 10.99 8.62
C ASP A 34 -8.89 10.82 8.14
N ILE A 35 -8.15 11.91 8.02
CA ILE A 35 -6.73 11.87 7.63
C ILE A 35 -5.93 11.05 8.63
N ASN A 36 -6.14 11.27 9.93
CA ASN A 36 -5.44 10.53 10.97
C ASN A 36 -5.77 9.03 10.91
N SER A 37 -7.01 8.68 10.64
CA SER A 37 -7.44 7.29 10.50
C SER A 37 -6.81 6.64 9.28
N ILE A 38 -6.73 7.35 8.17
CA ILE A 38 -6.09 6.89 6.94
C ILE A 38 -4.60 6.66 7.17
N ASP A 39 -3.92 7.60 7.84
CA ASP A 39 -2.50 7.46 8.15
C ASP A 39 -2.22 6.21 9.01
N SER A 40 -3.06 5.95 9.99
CA SER A 40 -2.96 4.75 10.82
C SER A 40 -3.13 3.48 9.99
N GLU A 41 -4.08 3.48 9.07
CA GLU A 41 -4.33 2.36 8.17
C GLU A 41 -3.17 2.13 7.20
N ILE A 42 -2.58 3.20 6.68
CA ILE A 42 -1.40 3.13 5.81
C ILE A 42 -0.24 2.46 6.57
N LYS A 43 0.02 2.87 7.82
CA LYS A 43 1.07 2.27 8.64
C LYS A 43 0.82 0.79 8.89
N ARG A 44 -0.43 0.43 9.19
CA ARG A 44 -0.81 -0.97 9.38
C ARG A 44 -0.56 -1.81 8.14
N LEU A 45 -0.95 -1.29 6.96
CA LEU A 45 -0.75 -1.98 5.69
C LEU A 45 0.73 -2.08 5.32
N GLN A 46 1.52 -1.05 5.59
CA GLN A 46 2.97 -1.08 5.37
C GLN A 46 3.65 -2.16 6.20
N GLU A 47 3.27 -2.29 7.47
CA GLU A 47 3.80 -3.32 8.36
C GLU A 47 3.39 -4.72 7.90
N LEU A 48 2.14 -4.89 7.50
CA LEU A 48 1.65 -6.15 6.96
C LEU A 48 2.40 -6.54 5.67
N LYS A 49 2.63 -5.58 4.80
CA LYS A 49 3.39 -5.77 3.57
C LYS A 49 4.84 -6.20 3.89
N ARG A 50 5.47 -5.56 4.86
CA ARG A 50 6.84 -5.89 5.30
C ARG A 50 6.94 -7.33 5.76
N VAL A 51 6.00 -7.76 6.61
CA VAL A 51 5.96 -9.13 7.13
C VAL A 51 5.77 -10.13 6.00
N LYS A 52 4.85 -9.85 5.08
CA LYS A 52 4.59 -10.75 3.95
C LYS A 52 5.79 -10.84 2.99
N LYS A 53 6.47 -9.72 2.73
CA LYS A 53 7.69 -9.71 1.90
C LYS A 53 8.80 -10.53 2.55
N ASN A 54 9.00 -10.39 3.86
CA ASN A 54 9.99 -11.17 4.59
C ASN A 54 9.68 -12.67 4.53
N THR A 55 8.42 -13.04 4.66
CA THR A 55 7.98 -14.43 4.54
C THR A 55 8.23 -14.96 3.13
N LEU A 56 7.89 -14.17 2.11
CA LEU A 56 8.13 -14.54 0.71
C LEU A 56 9.62 -14.75 0.44
N ASP A 57 10.47 -13.83 0.87
CA ASP A 57 11.92 -13.92 0.67
C ASP A 57 12.50 -15.14 1.38
N ARG A 58 12.03 -15.43 2.58
CA ARG A 58 12.48 -16.61 3.33
C ARG A 58 12.08 -17.91 2.64
N LEU A 59 10.84 -18.00 2.13
CA LEU A 59 10.37 -19.17 1.40
C LEU A 59 11.15 -19.36 0.10
N LYS A 60 11.40 -18.28 -0.64
CA LYS A 60 12.19 -18.33 -1.87
C LYS A 60 13.62 -18.82 -1.59
N SER A 61 14.23 -18.31 -0.52
CA SER A 61 15.58 -18.73 -0.11
C SER A 61 15.61 -20.21 0.26
N ASN A 62 14.62 -20.69 1.00
CA ASN A 62 14.53 -22.11 1.37
C ASN A 62 14.34 -23.00 0.14
N ILE A 63 13.50 -22.60 -0.79
CA ILE A 63 13.27 -23.35 -2.03
C ILE A 63 14.57 -23.42 -2.85
N LYS A 64 15.25 -22.28 -2.97
CA LYS A 64 16.53 -22.20 -3.68
C LYS A 64 17.57 -23.16 -3.08
N ASP A 65 17.72 -23.12 -1.75
CA ASP A 65 18.65 -23.99 -1.05
C ASP A 65 18.33 -25.46 -1.26
N CYS A 66 17.06 -25.83 -1.20
CA CYS A 66 16.60 -27.20 -1.46
C CYS A 66 16.86 -27.63 -2.90
N MET A 67 16.62 -26.74 -3.86
CA MET A 67 16.88 -27.01 -5.28
C MET A 67 18.36 -27.22 -5.53
N GLU A 68 19.23 -26.43 -4.90
CA GLU A 68 20.69 -26.60 -5.00
C GLU A 68 21.16 -27.93 -4.41
N LEU A 69 20.62 -28.31 -3.25
CA LEU A 69 20.91 -29.60 -2.62
C LEU A 69 20.49 -30.80 -3.52
N LEU A 70 19.38 -30.65 -4.23
CA LEU A 70 18.88 -31.69 -5.12
C LEU A 70 19.53 -31.65 -6.51
N GLY A 71 20.33 -30.64 -6.79
CA GLY A 71 20.92 -30.45 -8.11
C GLY A 71 19.94 -30.05 -9.20
N THR A 72 18.78 -29.55 -8.81
CA THR A 72 17.70 -29.17 -9.73
C THR A 72 17.71 -27.68 -9.97
N LYS A 73 17.69 -27.25 -11.24
CA LYS A 73 17.68 -25.82 -11.57
C LYS A 73 16.29 -25.30 -11.95
N LYS A 74 15.37 -26.20 -12.26
CA LYS A 74 14.02 -25.85 -12.67
C LYS A 74 13.03 -26.89 -12.17
N VAL A 75 11.90 -26.43 -11.66
CA VAL A 75 10.78 -27.27 -11.26
C VAL A 75 9.52 -26.78 -11.96
N GLU A 76 8.85 -27.66 -12.66
CA GLU A 76 7.59 -27.35 -13.33
C GLU A 76 6.44 -27.84 -12.47
N THR A 77 5.47 -26.94 -12.23
CA THR A 77 4.27 -27.25 -11.49
C THR A 77 3.03 -26.81 -12.25
N VAL A 78 1.86 -27.28 -11.81
CA VAL A 78 0.58 -26.91 -12.41
C VAL A 78 0.29 -25.41 -12.27
N LEU A 79 0.79 -24.78 -11.19
CA LEU A 79 0.56 -23.36 -10.89
C LEU A 79 1.62 -22.43 -11.46
N GLY A 80 2.77 -22.97 -11.88
CA GLY A 80 3.86 -22.17 -12.40
C GLY A 80 5.18 -22.91 -12.35
N ASN A 81 6.19 -22.33 -12.94
CA ASN A 81 7.53 -22.89 -13.00
C ASN A 81 8.47 -22.15 -12.07
N ILE A 82 9.29 -22.89 -11.35
CA ILE A 82 10.30 -22.35 -10.44
C ILE A 82 11.67 -22.56 -11.07
N SER A 83 12.47 -21.51 -11.19
CA SER A 83 13.82 -21.61 -11.73
C SER A 83 14.79 -20.69 -10.98
N ILE A 84 16.08 -21.05 -11.03
CA ILE A 84 17.15 -20.24 -10.46
C ILE A 84 17.80 -19.46 -11.60
N ARG A 85 17.83 -18.11 -11.47
CA ARG A 85 18.50 -17.25 -12.44
C ARG A 85 20.02 -17.39 -12.29
N LYS A 86 20.69 -17.73 -13.37
CA LYS A 86 22.14 -17.89 -13.36
C LYS A 86 22.87 -16.60 -13.00
N SER A 87 22.42 -15.46 -13.52
CA SER A 87 23.14 -14.18 -13.37
C SER A 87 23.04 -13.56 -11.98
N ALA A 88 21.97 -13.82 -11.24
CA ALA A 88 21.70 -13.20 -9.96
C ALA A 88 21.60 -14.21 -8.80
N GLY A 89 21.63 -15.50 -9.07
CA GLY A 89 21.43 -16.54 -8.05
C GLY A 89 20.09 -16.46 -7.35
N SER A 90 19.09 -15.81 -7.93
CA SER A 90 17.79 -15.61 -7.33
C SER A 90 16.75 -16.57 -7.88
N LEU A 91 15.78 -16.90 -7.04
CA LEU A 91 14.66 -17.75 -7.40
C LEU A 91 13.60 -16.96 -8.14
N VAL A 92 13.11 -17.48 -9.25
CA VAL A 92 12.04 -16.88 -10.05
C VAL A 92 10.90 -17.89 -10.19
N ILE A 93 9.68 -17.42 -9.98
CA ILE A 93 8.46 -18.21 -10.18
C ILE A 93 7.71 -17.60 -11.36
N GLU A 94 7.49 -18.40 -12.39
CA GLU A 94 6.77 -18.00 -13.60
C GLU A 94 5.55 -18.89 -13.80
N ASP A 95 4.45 -18.27 -14.17
CA ASP A 95 3.19 -18.98 -14.46
C ASP A 95 3.24 -19.75 -15.76
#